data_54cb945960e6f1f536496c00a183fa28
#
_entry.id   54cb945960e6f1f536496c00a183fa28
#
_cell.length_a   1.000
_cell.length_b   1.000
_cell.length_c   1.000
_cell.angle_alpha   90.00
_cell.angle_beta   90.00
_cell.angle_gamma   90.00
#
_symmetry.space_group_name_H-M   'P 1'
#
loop_
_entity.id
_entity.type
_entity.pdbx_description
1 polymer ?
#
loop_
_entity_poly.entity_id
_entity_poly.type
_entity_poly.pdbx_seq_one_letter_code
_entity_poly.pdbx_strand_id
1 'polypeptide(L)'
;LIVRGIAPNVKNAKNVLDRRTPEVFDILEEITHDHPGLLNRAPTLHKLGMQAFYPILIEGSAIRIHPCVCAGYNADFDGDQMAVHIPLSEKSKHEAVHLMLPTHNLLKPADGSPITVPNKEMVLGCYFLTTVEGNGQKNEKNLPLFDDVSQAIFSYQRGSLRLREQVRVKVGREELVTTVGKMLFNEILPVELRFMNAPVKAATIKTIITRALAIFSKEDVVVLIDAIKNIGFWGATICGGLSVSVFDCEIIAEKAGIIKEVEGKVAEVDQNYQQGLITLEEKKRLSNEIWIEVTERIADL
;
A
#
# COMPACT_ATOMS: atom_id res chain seq x y z
N LEU A 1 37.93 -4.34 15.78
CA LEU A 1 39.07 -3.42 15.75
C LEU A 1 40.30 -4.05 16.41
N ILE A 2 40.18 -4.58 17.64
CA ILE A 2 41.36 -5.18 18.37
C ILE A 2 41.79 -6.47 17.68
N VAL A 3 40.89 -7.38 17.36
CA VAL A 3 41.19 -8.65 16.69
C VAL A 3 41.88 -8.46 15.32
N ARG A 4 41.55 -7.37 14.62
CA ARG A 4 42.17 -7.01 13.33
C ARG A 4 43.46 -6.18 13.47
N GLY A 5 43.93 -5.90 14.68
CA GLY A 5 45.17 -5.15 14.93
C GLY A 5 45.07 -3.65 14.64
N ILE A 6 43.87 -3.10 14.38
CA ILE A 6 43.65 -1.66 14.14
C ILE A 6 43.79 -0.86 15.44
N ALA A 7 43.45 -1.47 16.56
CA ALA A 7 43.62 -0.87 17.88
C ALA A 7 44.28 -1.85 18.86
N PRO A 8 45.32 -1.43 19.62
CA PRO A 8 46.06 -2.32 20.51
C PRO A 8 45.27 -2.65 21.80
N ASN A 9 44.30 -1.85 22.18
CA ASN A 9 43.51 -2.03 23.40
C ASN A 9 42.13 -1.37 23.29
N VAL A 10 41.25 -1.63 24.27
CA VAL A 10 39.84 -1.13 24.31
C VAL A 10 39.79 0.39 24.30
N LYS A 11 40.71 1.08 25.01
CA LYS A 11 40.75 2.55 25.05
C LYS A 11 41.02 3.15 23.66
N ASN A 12 41.99 2.59 22.95
CA ASN A 12 42.34 3.04 21.61
C ASN A 12 41.23 2.65 20.60
N ALA A 13 40.64 1.48 20.75
CA ALA A 13 39.49 1.07 19.92
C ALA A 13 38.31 2.07 20.04
N LYS A 14 38.03 2.54 21.27
CA LYS A 14 37.00 3.56 21.50
C LYS A 14 37.36 4.88 20.82
N ASN A 15 38.60 5.31 20.90
CA ASN A 15 39.06 6.52 20.21
C ASN A 15 38.95 6.41 18.69
N VAL A 16 39.21 5.23 18.11
CA VAL A 16 39.06 4.97 16.67
C VAL A 16 37.57 5.01 16.27
N LEU A 17 36.69 4.43 17.09
CA LEU A 17 35.24 4.50 16.90
C LEU A 17 34.72 5.96 16.90
N ASP A 18 35.18 6.76 17.87
CA ASP A 18 34.79 8.17 18.00
C ASP A 18 35.25 9.02 16.81
N ARG A 19 36.37 8.65 16.17
CA ARG A 19 36.91 9.31 14.97
C ARG A 19 36.18 8.91 13.68
N ARG A 20 35.37 7.85 13.70
CA ARG A 20 34.60 7.37 12.54
C ARG A 20 35.46 7.19 11.30
N THR A 21 36.58 6.53 11.41
CA THR A 21 37.48 6.27 10.27
C THR A 21 36.84 5.27 9.29
N PRO A 22 37.25 5.24 8.00
CA PRO A 22 36.67 4.33 7.01
C PRO A 22 36.71 2.86 7.46
N GLU A 23 37.77 2.40 8.09
CA GLU A 23 37.91 1.02 8.57
C GLU A 23 36.89 0.64 9.63
N VAL A 24 36.32 1.64 10.35
CA VAL A 24 35.22 1.41 11.30
C VAL A 24 33.94 1.06 10.55
N PHE A 25 33.69 1.73 9.45
CA PHE A 25 32.49 1.46 8.63
C PHE A 25 32.60 0.11 7.92
N ASP A 26 33.75 -0.27 7.42
CA ASP A 26 34.00 -1.58 6.81
C ASP A 26 33.70 -2.72 7.81
N ILE A 27 34.19 -2.58 9.05
CA ILE A 27 33.92 -3.56 10.10
C ILE A 27 32.45 -3.54 10.53
N LEU A 28 31.84 -2.36 10.58
CA LEU A 28 30.42 -2.23 10.92
C LEU A 28 29.53 -2.91 9.88
N GLU A 29 29.80 -2.72 8.60
CA GLU A 29 29.09 -3.38 7.50
C GLU A 29 29.17 -4.90 7.62
N GLU A 30 30.37 -5.44 7.88
CA GLU A 30 30.54 -6.88 8.09
C GLU A 30 29.74 -7.41 9.28
N ILE A 31 29.73 -6.66 10.41
CA ILE A 31 28.99 -7.07 11.61
C ILE A 31 27.47 -6.99 11.38
N THR A 32 27.00 -5.97 10.69
CA THR A 32 25.57 -5.74 10.47
C THR A 32 24.96 -6.71 9.48
N HIS A 33 25.74 -7.31 8.59
CA HIS A 33 25.27 -8.27 7.60
C HIS A 33 24.46 -9.43 8.21
N ASP A 34 24.92 -9.97 9.34
CA ASP A 34 24.30 -11.14 9.99
C ASP A 34 23.70 -10.81 11.37
N HIS A 35 23.58 -9.51 11.71
CA HIS A 35 23.08 -9.09 13.00
C HIS A 35 21.75 -8.38 12.89
N PRO A 36 20.62 -9.03 13.30
CA PRO A 36 19.32 -8.41 13.24
C PRO A 36 19.21 -7.25 14.24
N GLY A 37 18.61 -6.16 13.82
CA GLY A 37 18.18 -5.04 14.67
C GLY A 37 16.67 -5.05 14.86
N LEU A 38 16.19 -4.61 16.01
CA LEU A 38 14.77 -4.44 16.31
C LEU A 38 14.39 -2.97 16.16
N LEU A 39 13.37 -2.68 15.37
CA LEU A 39 12.76 -1.36 15.27
C LEU A 39 11.43 -1.36 16.02
N ASN A 40 11.24 -0.36 16.86
CA ASN A 40 10.00 -0.14 17.60
C ASN A 40 9.47 1.26 17.38
N ARG A 41 8.17 1.39 17.07
CA ARG A 41 7.45 2.66 17.07
C ARG A 41 6.50 2.73 18.26
N ALA A 42 6.63 3.77 19.07
CA ALA A 42 5.67 4.04 20.15
C ALA A 42 4.42 4.77 19.59
N PRO A 43 3.20 4.47 20.10
CA PRO A 43 2.89 3.43 21.09
C PRO A 43 2.90 2.03 20.48
N THR A 44 3.44 1.04 21.20
CA THR A 44 3.46 -0.36 20.76
C THR A 44 2.14 -1.04 21.13
N LEU A 45 1.13 -0.93 20.28
CA LEU A 45 -0.22 -1.41 20.57
C LEU A 45 -0.38 -2.93 20.36
N HIS A 46 0.43 -3.52 19.51
CA HIS A 46 0.43 -4.95 19.20
C HIS A 46 1.82 -5.42 18.76
N LYS A 47 2.00 -6.73 18.59
CA LYS A 47 3.31 -7.33 18.30
C LYS A 47 4.02 -6.76 17.06
N LEU A 48 3.30 -6.28 16.06
CA LEU A 48 3.86 -5.70 14.83
C LEU A 48 4.36 -4.25 15.00
N GLY A 49 4.17 -3.64 16.17
CA GLY A 49 4.80 -2.38 16.54
C GLY A 49 6.30 -2.51 16.86
N MET A 50 6.80 -3.75 16.95
CA MET A 50 8.21 -4.08 17.08
C MET A 50 8.53 -5.21 16.10
N GLN A 51 9.44 -4.98 15.16
CA GLN A 51 9.84 -5.95 14.14
C GLN A 51 11.35 -5.99 14.00
N ALA A 52 11.88 -7.12 13.55
CA ALA A 52 13.29 -7.32 13.29
C ALA A 52 13.62 -7.07 11.83
N PHE A 53 14.82 -6.52 11.57
CA PHE A 53 15.35 -6.29 10.23
C PHE A 53 16.85 -6.51 10.22
N TYR A 54 17.39 -6.91 9.08
CA TYR A 54 18.82 -6.82 8.82
C TYR A 54 19.15 -5.40 8.36
N PRO A 55 20.00 -4.66 9.11
CA PRO A 55 20.34 -3.29 8.77
C PRO A 55 21.25 -3.21 7.55
N ILE A 56 21.02 -2.23 6.70
CA ILE A 56 21.90 -1.84 5.61
C ILE A 56 22.39 -0.42 5.89
N LEU A 57 23.69 -0.20 5.83
CA LEU A 57 24.27 1.12 6.07
C LEU A 57 23.98 2.03 4.88
N ILE A 58 23.46 3.20 5.17
CA ILE A 58 23.17 4.25 4.18
C ILE A 58 23.66 5.60 4.69
N GLU A 59 23.89 6.53 3.80
CA GLU A 59 24.15 7.92 4.15
C GLU A 59 22.86 8.63 4.59
N GLY A 60 23.04 9.61 5.48
CA GLY A 60 21.95 10.43 6.00
C GLY A 60 21.50 10.05 7.41
N SER A 61 20.49 10.74 7.92
CA SER A 61 20.02 10.61 9.32
C SER A 61 18.65 9.94 9.43
N ALA A 62 18.04 9.55 8.32
CA ALA A 62 16.72 8.92 8.29
C ALA A 62 16.82 7.40 8.22
N ILE A 63 15.97 6.72 9.00
CA ILE A 63 15.79 5.27 8.88
C ILE A 63 14.84 5.00 7.70
N ARG A 64 15.28 4.21 6.73
CA ARG A 64 14.45 3.75 5.60
C ARG A 64 13.89 2.38 5.91
N ILE A 65 12.59 2.22 5.75
CA ILE A 65 11.89 0.94 5.96
C ILE A 65 11.08 0.59 4.72
N HIS A 66 10.77 -0.69 4.58
CA HIS A 66 9.92 -1.17 3.48
C HIS A 66 8.50 -0.59 3.61
N PRO A 67 7.90 -0.03 2.54
CA PRO A 67 6.59 0.65 2.65
C PRO A 67 5.46 -0.26 3.13
N CYS A 68 5.49 -1.56 2.82
CA CYS A 68 4.44 -2.49 3.25
C CYS A 68 4.47 -2.82 4.76
N VAL A 69 5.54 -2.53 5.50
CA VAL A 69 5.58 -2.72 6.97
C VAL A 69 5.00 -1.54 7.74
N CYS A 70 4.81 -0.39 7.09
CA CYS A 70 4.27 0.82 7.73
C CYS A 70 2.91 0.58 8.37
N ALA A 71 2.05 -0.24 7.75
CA ALA A 71 0.75 -0.59 8.30
C ALA A 71 0.85 -1.32 9.65
N GLY A 72 1.85 -2.18 9.82
CA GLY A 72 2.13 -2.87 11.09
C GLY A 72 2.57 -1.94 12.20
N TYR A 73 3.33 -0.92 11.88
CA TYR A 73 3.76 0.11 12.82
C TYR A 73 2.73 1.22 13.03
N ASN A 74 1.73 1.32 12.18
CA ASN A 74 0.91 2.52 12.02
C ASN A 74 1.79 3.77 11.84
N ALA A 75 2.82 3.65 11.00
CA ALA A 75 3.84 4.67 10.75
C ALA A 75 3.62 5.35 9.41
N ASP A 76 3.99 6.62 9.35
CA ASP A 76 4.13 7.40 8.12
C ASP A 76 5.48 8.14 8.09
N PHE A 77 5.73 8.91 7.04
CA PHE A 77 7.03 9.54 6.82
C PHE A 77 6.97 11.07 7.03
N ASP A 78 6.12 11.54 7.91
CA ASP A 78 5.92 12.96 8.25
C ASP A 78 6.80 13.45 9.41
N GLY A 79 7.67 12.60 9.96
CA GLY A 79 8.54 12.91 11.09
C GLY A 79 8.44 11.90 12.24
N ASP A 80 7.80 10.77 12.01
CA ASP A 80 7.75 9.66 12.97
C ASP A 80 9.16 9.24 13.41
N GLN A 81 9.28 8.91 14.70
CA GLN A 81 10.50 8.40 15.29
C GLN A 81 10.35 6.92 15.66
N MET A 82 11.45 6.18 15.56
CA MET A 82 11.53 4.78 16.00
C MET A 82 12.73 4.57 16.93
N ALA A 83 12.54 3.68 17.90
CA ALA A 83 13.65 3.19 18.72
C ALA A 83 14.30 1.99 18.05
N VAL A 84 15.64 1.94 18.12
CA VAL A 84 16.47 0.85 17.61
C VAL A 84 17.00 0.06 18.78
N HIS A 85 16.84 -1.26 18.78
CA HIS A 85 17.35 -2.16 19.79
C HIS A 85 18.21 -3.24 19.13
N ILE A 86 19.37 -3.53 19.70
CA ILE A 86 20.29 -4.53 19.19
C ILE A 86 20.32 -5.73 20.14
N PRO A 87 19.84 -6.91 19.71
CA PRO A 87 19.90 -8.12 20.51
C PRO A 87 21.35 -8.58 20.64
N LEU A 88 21.81 -8.86 21.86
CA LEU A 88 23.21 -9.20 22.12
C LEU A 88 23.45 -10.71 22.24
N SER A 89 22.50 -11.46 22.81
CA SER A 89 22.66 -12.91 22.99
C SER A 89 22.25 -13.68 21.75
N GLU A 90 22.87 -14.84 21.53
CA GLU A 90 22.50 -15.73 20.42
C GLU A 90 21.03 -16.16 20.49
N LYS A 91 20.48 -16.36 21.70
CA LYS A 91 19.05 -16.68 21.88
C LYS A 91 18.17 -15.52 21.43
N SER A 92 18.51 -14.29 21.81
CA SER A 92 17.73 -13.09 21.38
C SER A 92 17.83 -12.85 19.88
N LYS A 93 18.99 -13.09 19.26
CA LYS A 93 19.15 -13.02 17.80
C LYS A 93 18.29 -14.07 17.11
N HIS A 94 18.32 -15.30 17.61
CA HIS A 94 17.50 -16.38 17.07
C HIS A 94 15.99 -16.06 17.14
N GLU A 95 15.52 -15.53 18.27
CA GLU A 95 14.13 -15.08 18.41
C GLU A 95 13.80 -13.92 17.45
N ALA A 96 14.69 -12.94 17.32
CA ALA A 96 14.51 -11.82 16.39
C ALA A 96 14.32 -12.32 14.95
N VAL A 97 15.14 -13.26 14.50
CA VAL A 97 15.08 -13.79 13.14
C VAL A 97 13.83 -14.68 12.94
N HIS A 98 13.56 -15.62 13.86
CA HIS A 98 12.53 -16.64 13.63
C HIS A 98 11.11 -16.17 14.00
N LEU A 99 10.96 -15.19 14.91
CA LEU A 99 9.67 -14.75 15.41
C LEU A 99 9.30 -13.33 14.97
N MET A 100 10.29 -12.43 14.76
CA MET A 100 10.02 -11.01 14.65
C MET A 100 10.26 -10.42 13.25
N LEU A 101 10.82 -11.16 12.30
CA LEU A 101 10.93 -10.69 10.92
C LEU A 101 9.54 -10.46 10.30
N PRO A 102 9.33 -9.39 9.51
CA PRO A 102 8.08 -9.12 8.81
C PRO A 102 7.64 -10.26 7.90
N THR A 103 8.58 -10.97 7.29
CA THR A 103 8.33 -12.11 6.39
C THR A 103 7.60 -13.27 7.08
N HIS A 104 7.78 -13.41 8.41
CA HIS A 104 7.08 -14.42 9.21
C HIS A 104 5.74 -13.92 9.77
N ASN A 105 5.48 -12.60 9.74
CA ASN A 105 4.34 -11.95 10.36
C ASN A 105 3.47 -11.20 9.34
N LEU A 106 3.08 -11.86 8.26
CA LEU A 106 2.30 -11.26 7.18
C LEU A 106 0.82 -11.02 7.53
N LEU A 107 0.32 -11.66 8.60
CA LEU A 107 -1.08 -11.65 8.99
C LEU A 107 -1.33 -10.86 10.28
N LYS A 108 -2.48 -10.21 10.36
CA LYS A 108 -2.96 -9.54 11.57
C LYS A 108 -3.29 -10.57 12.66
N PRO A 109 -2.88 -10.34 13.91
CA PRO A 109 -3.25 -11.22 15.02
C PRO A 109 -4.75 -11.24 15.33
N ALA A 110 -5.47 -10.15 15.01
CA ALA A 110 -6.87 -9.98 15.39
C ALA A 110 -7.84 -10.82 14.54
N ASP A 111 -7.64 -10.81 13.22
CA ASP A 111 -8.59 -11.38 12.25
C ASP A 111 -7.94 -12.32 11.22
N GLY A 112 -6.62 -12.52 11.28
CA GLY A 112 -5.88 -13.33 10.32
C GLY A 112 -5.83 -12.73 8.90
N SER A 113 -6.28 -11.50 8.69
CA SER A 113 -6.18 -10.85 7.38
C SER A 113 -4.75 -10.38 7.11
N PRO A 114 -4.30 -10.33 5.84
CA PRO A 114 -2.99 -9.78 5.49
C PRO A 114 -2.84 -8.33 5.96
N ILE A 115 -1.70 -8.02 6.59
CA ILE A 115 -1.34 -6.66 7.01
C ILE A 115 -0.23 -6.08 6.15
N THR A 116 0.73 -6.91 5.72
CA THR A 116 1.83 -6.52 4.85
C THR A 116 1.33 -6.53 3.41
N VAL A 117 0.61 -5.48 3.04
CA VAL A 117 -0.01 -5.35 1.71
C VAL A 117 0.36 -4.00 1.09
N PRO A 118 0.55 -3.95 -0.23
CA PRO A 118 0.65 -2.69 -0.96
C PRO A 118 -0.57 -1.80 -0.71
N ASN A 119 -0.36 -0.52 -0.45
CA ASN A 119 -1.40 0.45 -0.15
C ASN A 119 -1.11 1.81 -0.81
N LYS A 120 -1.97 2.81 -0.59
CA LYS A 120 -1.79 4.20 -1.06
C LYS A 120 -1.38 4.25 -2.55
N GLU A 121 -0.25 4.86 -2.87
CA GLU A 121 0.25 5.04 -4.25
C GLU A 121 0.47 3.74 -5.01
N MET A 122 0.87 2.67 -4.33
CA MET A 122 1.03 1.34 -4.95
C MET A 122 -0.30 0.82 -5.49
N VAL A 123 -1.38 1.00 -4.74
CA VAL A 123 -2.74 0.63 -5.18
C VAL A 123 -3.20 1.55 -6.31
N LEU A 124 -2.94 2.86 -6.21
CA LEU A 124 -3.27 3.82 -7.25
C LEU A 124 -2.62 3.42 -8.58
N GLY A 125 -1.33 3.08 -8.57
CA GLY A 125 -0.63 2.62 -9.76
C GLY A 125 -1.19 1.32 -10.33
N CYS A 126 -1.46 0.32 -9.50
CA CYS A 126 -2.09 -0.93 -9.94
C CYS A 126 -3.49 -0.67 -10.54
N TYR A 127 -4.29 0.21 -9.93
CA TYR A 127 -5.58 0.60 -10.44
C TYR A 127 -5.47 1.31 -11.79
N PHE A 128 -4.58 2.30 -11.90
CA PHE A 128 -4.34 3.02 -13.15
C PHE A 128 -3.95 2.08 -14.28
N LEU A 129 -3.01 1.17 -14.04
CA LEU A 129 -2.56 0.19 -15.05
C LEU A 129 -3.70 -0.72 -15.55
N THR A 130 -4.61 -1.08 -14.65
CA THR A 130 -5.66 -2.07 -14.95
C THR A 130 -7.00 -1.46 -15.36
N THR A 131 -7.11 -0.13 -15.40
CA THR A 131 -8.28 0.58 -15.97
C THR A 131 -8.15 0.70 -17.49
N VAL A 132 -9.27 1.01 -18.13
CA VAL A 132 -9.36 1.24 -19.58
C VAL A 132 -9.35 2.74 -19.86
N GLU A 133 -8.71 3.17 -20.93
CA GLU A 133 -8.71 4.58 -21.38
C GLU A 133 -9.99 4.89 -22.16
N GLY A 134 -10.69 5.97 -21.75
CA GLY A 134 -11.87 6.51 -22.44
C GLY A 134 -13.21 5.91 -21.94
N ASN A 135 -14.30 6.68 -22.14
CA ASN A 135 -15.66 6.36 -21.71
C ASN A 135 -16.43 5.46 -22.70
N GLY A 136 -15.78 4.93 -23.74
CA GLY A 136 -16.47 4.20 -24.80
C GLY A 136 -15.98 2.76 -24.93
N GLN A 137 -16.90 1.80 -24.83
CA GLN A 137 -16.68 0.47 -25.38
C GLN A 137 -16.49 0.63 -26.90
N LYS A 138 -15.24 0.60 -27.37
CA LYS A 138 -14.98 0.43 -28.81
C LYS A 138 -15.66 -0.89 -29.22
N ASN A 139 -16.31 -0.92 -30.39
CA ASN A 139 -16.85 -2.16 -30.92
C ASN A 139 -15.77 -3.24 -30.89
N GLU A 140 -15.99 -4.32 -30.17
CA GLU A 140 -15.00 -5.39 -29.96
C GLU A 140 -14.41 -5.91 -31.29
N LYS A 141 -15.22 -5.91 -32.36
CA LYS A 141 -14.81 -6.36 -33.70
C LYS A 141 -13.73 -5.48 -34.36
N ASN A 142 -13.59 -4.22 -33.92
CA ASN A 142 -12.63 -3.26 -34.50
C ASN A 142 -11.34 -3.13 -33.66
N LEU A 143 -11.20 -3.93 -32.59
CA LEU A 143 -9.99 -3.92 -31.76
C LEU A 143 -8.86 -4.70 -32.43
N PRO A 144 -7.60 -4.23 -32.33
CA PRO A 144 -6.45 -4.97 -32.82
C PRO A 144 -6.35 -6.33 -32.11
N LEU A 145 -6.09 -7.38 -32.90
CA LEU A 145 -5.94 -8.74 -32.39
C LEU A 145 -4.47 -9.12 -32.34
N PHE A 146 -4.03 -9.66 -31.22
CA PHE A 146 -2.69 -10.19 -30.99
C PHE A 146 -2.76 -11.69 -30.72
N ASP A 147 -1.82 -12.44 -31.26
CA ASP A 147 -1.78 -13.91 -31.12
C ASP A 147 -1.32 -14.35 -29.73
N ASP A 148 -0.55 -13.53 -29.03
CA ASP A 148 -0.15 -13.76 -27.63
C ASP A 148 0.07 -12.45 -26.86
N VAL A 149 0.23 -12.58 -25.54
CA VAL A 149 0.49 -11.46 -24.61
C VAL A 149 1.80 -10.75 -24.92
N SER A 150 2.85 -11.51 -25.27
CA SER A 150 4.18 -10.97 -25.53
C SER A 150 4.19 -10.05 -26.75
N GLN A 151 3.43 -10.40 -27.80
CA GLN A 151 3.28 -9.58 -29.00
C GLN A 151 2.60 -8.23 -28.70
N ALA A 152 1.56 -8.23 -27.85
CA ALA A 152 0.89 -7.02 -27.43
C ALA A 152 1.81 -6.12 -26.59
N ILE A 153 2.56 -6.70 -25.65
CA ILE A 153 3.54 -5.98 -24.82
C ILE A 153 4.66 -5.39 -25.70
N PHE A 154 5.17 -6.15 -26.66
CA PHE A 154 6.18 -5.66 -27.60
C PHE A 154 5.66 -4.47 -28.44
N SER A 155 4.40 -4.52 -28.88
CA SER A 155 3.77 -3.42 -29.62
C SER A 155 3.66 -2.14 -28.77
N TYR A 156 3.38 -2.29 -27.46
CA TYR A 156 3.43 -1.18 -26.51
C TYR A 156 4.85 -0.62 -26.37
N GLN A 157 5.87 -1.47 -26.20
CA GLN A 157 7.27 -1.04 -26.06
C GLN A 157 7.76 -0.26 -27.30
N ARG A 158 7.24 -0.60 -28.48
CA ARG A 158 7.51 0.14 -29.73
C ARG A 158 6.71 1.44 -29.88
N GLY A 159 5.82 1.76 -28.94
CA GLY A 159 4.98 2.96 -28.98
C GLY A 159 3.81 2.89 -29.97
N SER A 160 3.52 1.73 -30.54
CA SER A 160 2.39 1.54 -31.47
C SER A 160 1.06 1.22 -30.76
N LEU A 161 1.10 0.98 -29.45
CA LEU A 161 -0.07 0.68 -28.63
C LEU A 161 0.04 1.45 -27.31
N ARG A 162 -1.09 1.94 -26.78
CA ARG A 162 -1.13 2.61 -25.49
C ARG A 162 -1.34 1.60 -24.36
N LEU A 163 -0.85 1.94 -23.18
CA LEU A 163 -0.89 1.08 -21.98
C LEU A 163 -2.30 0.62 -21.61
N ARG A 164 -3.28 1.53 -21.71
CA ARG A 164 -4.66 1.34 -21.25
C ARG A 164 -5.66 1.21 -22.39
N GLU A 165 -5.16 1.11 -23.65
CA GLU A 165 -5.98 0.89 -24.82
C GLU A 165 -6.47 -0.56 -24.86
N GLN A 166 -7.74 -0.73 -25.27
CA GLN A 166 -8.34 -2.05 -25.40
C GLN A 166 -7.82 -2.78 -26.63
N VAL A 167 -7.50 -4.03 -26.46
CA VAL A 167 -7.05 -4.95 -27.51
C VAL A 167 -7.66 -6.32 -27.31
N ARG A 168 -7.70 -7.13 -28.35
CA ARG A 168 -7.99 -8.57 -28.27
C ARG A 168 -6.69 -9.34 -28.22
N VAL A 169 -6.59 -10.30 -27.32
CA VAL A 169 -5.41 -11.16 -27.20
C VAL A 169 -5.84 -12.60 -26.98
N LYS A 170 -5.13 -13.54 -27.55
CA LYS A 170 -5.30 -14.96 -27.26
C LYS A 170 -4.52 -15.32 -26.00
N VAL A 171 -5.21 -15.84 -25.01
CA VAL A 171 -4.63 -16.37 -23.76
C VAL A 171 -4.98 -17.86 -23.69
N GLY A 172 -4.02 -18.71 -24.04
CA GLY A 172 -4.27 -20.12 -24.21
C GLY A 172 -5.21 -20.41 -25.39
N ARG A 173 -6.41 -20.93 -25.13
CA ARG A 173 -7.44 -21.22 -26.15
C ARG A 173 -8.54 -20.17 -26.24
N GLU A 174 -8.54 -19.18 -25.36
CA GLU A 174 -9.58 -18.16 -25.26
C GLU A 174 -9.08 -16.83 -25.83
N GLU A 175 -9.99 -16.11 -26.47
CA GLU A 175 -9.76 -14.74 -26.91
C GLU A 175 -10.37 -13.78 -25.87
N LEU A 176 -9.55 -12.89 -25.33
CA LEU A 176 -9.95 -11.93 -24.30
C LEU A 176 -9.78 -10.50 -24.77
N VAL A 177 -10.74 -9.66 -24.44
CA VAL A 177 -10.60 -8.21 -24.56
C VAL A 177 -9.96 -7.68 -23.27
N THR A 178 -8.79 -7.08 -23.41
CA THR A 178 -7.98 -6.64 -22.26
C THR A 178 -7.14 -5.42 -22.64
N THR A 179 -6.20 -5.01 -21.77
CA THR A 179 -5.25 -3.92 -22.02
C THR A 179 -3.83 -4.38 -21.70
N VAL A 180 -2.82 -3.72 -22.26
CA VAL A 180 -1.42 -4.03 -21.95
C VAL A 180 -1.13 -3.90 -20.46
N GLY A 181 -1.68 -2.87 -19.80
CA GLY A 181 -1.49 -2.70 -18.36
C GLY A 181 -2.02 -3.88 -17.53
N LYS A 182 -3.16 -4.46 -17.91
CA LYS A 182 -3.67 -5.70 -17.28
C LYS A 182 -2.77 -6.89 -17.59
N MET A 183 -2.24 -7.00 -18.79
CA MET A 183 -1.29 -8.08 -19.13
C MET A 183 -0.03 -8.00 -18.28
N LEU A 184 0.58 -6.82 -18.16
CA LEU A 184 1.77 -6.58 -17.33
C LEU A 184 1.50 -6.89 -15.85
N PHE A 185 0.32 -6.53 -15.34
CA PHE A 185 -0.08 -6.90 -13.98
C PHE A 185 -0.23 -8.42 -13.82
N ASN A 186 -0.73 -9.12 -14.82
CA ASN A 186 -0.85 -10.58 -14.78
C ASN A 186 0.50 -11.30 -14.93
N GLU A 187 1.50 -10.70 -15.56
CA GLU A 187 2.82 -11.31 -15.67
C GLU A 187 3.51 -11.48 -14.33
N ILE A 188 3.30 -10.57 -13.39
CA ILE A 188 3.87 -10.68 -12.04
C ILE A 188 3.12 -11.68 -11.15
N LEU A 189 1.92 -12.12 -11.54
CA LEU A 189 1.15 -13.09 -10.77
C LEU A 189 1.60 -14.52 -11.09
N PRO A 190 1.65 -15.42 -10.09
CA PRO A 190 1.76 -16.85 -10.33
C PRO A 190 0.65 -17.36 -11.26
N VAL A 191 0.93 -18.42 -12.01
CA VAL A 191 0.01 -18.96 -13.04
C VAL A 191 -1.35 -19.32 -12.45
N GLU A 192 -1.39 -19.83 -11.22
CA GLU A 192 -2.59 -20.25 -10.49
C GLU A 192 -3.51 -19.08 -10.10
N LEU A 193 -2.99 -17.87 -10.12
CA LEU A 193 -3.73 -16.64 -9.80
C LEU A 193 -4.09 -15.79 -11.03
N ARG A 194 -3.62 -16.19 -12.22
CA ARG A 194 -3.96 -15.56 -13.50
C ARG A 194 -5.37 -16.01 -13.94
N PHE A 195 -6.10 -15.31 -14.75
CA PHE A 195 -5.92 -14.01 -15.37
C PHE A 195 -6.91 -12.99 -14.77
N MET A 196 -6.39 -11.87 -14.25
CA MET A 196 -7.21 -10.78 -13.70
C MET A 196 -7.53 -9.78 -14.81
N ASN A 197 -8.80 -9.68 -15.22
CA ASN A 197 -9.24 -8.75 -16.29
C ASN A 197 -10.09 -7.57 -15.78
N ALA A 198 -10.32 -7.49 -14.47
CA ALA A 198 -11.00 -6.38 -13.81
C ALA A 198 -9.99 -5.32 -13.30
N PRO A 199 -10.43 -4.06 -13.07
CA PRO A 199 -9.59 -3.07 -12.40
C PRO A 199 -9.15 -3.54 -11.01
N VAL A 200 -7.85 -3.42 -10.72
CA VAL A 200 -7.26 -3.89 -9.46
C VAL A 200 -7.40 -2.81 -8.40
N LYS A 201 -8.25 -3.07 -7.40
CA LYS A 201 -8.49 -2.21 -6.24
C LYS A 201 -7.75 -2.75 -5.00
N ALA A 202 -7.73 -1.99 -3.90
CA ALA A 202 -7.15 -2.44 -2.63
C ALA A 202 -7.70 -3.78 -2.13
N ALA A 203 -9.02 -3.97 -2.24
CA ALA A 203 -9.67 -5.23 -1.89
C ALA A 203 -9.20 -6.39 -2.78
N THR A 204 -9.00 -6.14 -4.07
CA THR A 204 -8.49 -7.14 -5.03
C THR A 204 -7.08 -7.60 -4.65
N ILE A 205 -6.18 -6.67 -4.35
CA ILE A 205 -4.80 -6.98 -3.91
C ILE A 205 -4.83 -7.82 -2.63
N LYS A 206 -5.65 -7.42 -1.66
CA LYS A 206 -5.81 -8.17 -0.42
C LYS A 206 -6.31 -9.61 -0.67
N THR A 207 -7.26 -9.79 -1.58
CA THR A 207 -7.77 -11.10 -1.97
C THR A 207 -6.71 -11.95 -2.67
N ILE A 208 -5.91 -11.36 -3.58
CA ILE A 208 -4.79 -12.03 -4.26
C ILE A 208 -3.79 -12.54 -3.22
N ILE A 209 -3.36 -11.69 -2.28
CA ILE A 209 -2.40 -12.08 -1.24
C ILE A 209 -2.98 -13.14 -0.31
N THR A 210 -4.27 -13.05 0.07
CA THR A 210 -4.92 -14.07 0.90
C THR A 210 -4.96 -15.42 0.19
N ARG A 211 -5.27 -15.44 -1.11
CA ARG A 211 -5.25 -16.68 -1.91
C ARG A 211 -3.84 -17.22 -2.08
N ALA A 212 -2.86 -16.34 -2.30
CA ALA A 212 -1.45 -16.72 -2.39
C ALA A 212 -0.96 -17.38 -1.10
N LEU A 213 -1.30 -16.85 0.07
CA LEU A 213 -0.94 -17.41 1.37
C LEU A 213 -1.56 -18.80 1.63
N ALA A 214 -2.65 -19.14 0.95
CA ALA A 214 -3.27 -20.47 1.05
C ALA A 214 -2.62 -21.52 0.13
N ILE A 215 -1.90 -21.09 -0.92
CA ILE A 215 -1.39 -21.97 -1.98
C ILE A 215 0.14 -22.08 -1.93
N PHE A 216 0.83 -20.97 -1.67
CA PHE A 216 2.28 -20.86 -1.78
C PHE A 216 2.98 -20.75 -0.43
N SER A 217 4.30 -20.91 -0.43
CA SER A 217 5.15 -20.66 0.74
C SER A 217 5.13 -19.17 1.12
N LYS A 218 5.48 -18.85 2.37
CA LYS A 218 5.57 -17.44 2.82
C LYS A 218 6.61 -16.66 2.03
N GLU A 219 7.70 -17.31 1.68
CA GLU A 219 8.80 -16.76 0.91
C GLU A 219 8.33 -16.34 -0.49
N ASP A 220 7.56 -17.19 -1.18
CA ASP A 220 6.98 -16.88 -2.49
C ASP A 220 5.97 -15.72 -2.41
N VAL A 221 5.17 -15.70 -1.33
CA VAL A 221 4.22 -14.59 -1.11
C VAL A 221 4.94 -13.26 -0.86
N VAL A 222 6.07 -13.25 -0.18
CA VAL A 222 6.90 -12.04 -0.01
C VAL A 222 7.38 -11.53 -1.36
N VAL A 223 7.87 -12.41 -2.23
CA VAL A 223 8.28 -12.05 -3.60
C VAL A 223 7.10 -11.47 -4.39
N LEU A 224 5.92 -12.06 -4.26
CA LEU A 224 4.70 -11.55 -4.91
C LEU A 224 4.32 -10.15 -4.38
N ILE A 225 4.38 -9.93 -3.07
CA ILE A 225 4.10 -8.61 -2.46
C ILE A 225 5.07 -7.56 -3.03
N ASP A 226 6.35 -7.89 -3.13
CA ASP A 226 7.37 -7.01 -3.69
C ASP A 226 7.14 -6.73 -5.19
N ALA A 227 6.73 -7.72 -5.94
CA ALA A 227 6.40 -7.56 -7.36
C ALA A 227 5.19 -6.62 -7.53
N ILE A 228 4.13 -6.79 -6.73
CA ILE A 228 2.95 -5.90 -6.76
C ILE A 228 3.33 -4.48 -6.33
N LYS A 229 4.17 -4.33 -5.29
CA LYS A 229 4.70 -3.02 -4.85
C LYS A 229 5.43 -2.32 -5.99
N ASN A 230 6.35 -3.02 -6.65
CA ASN A 230 7.19 -2.46 -7.69
C ASN A 230 6.37 -2.03 -8.92
N ILE A 231 5.45 -2.87 -9.40
CA ILE A 231 4.58 -2.52 -10.53
C ILE A 231 3.60 -1.40 -10.14
N GLY A 232 3.17 -1.36 -8.88
CA GLY A 232 2.31 -0.30 -8.35
C GLY A 232 3.02 1.07 -8.37
N PHE A 233 4.24 1.16 -7.88
CA PHE A 233 5.03 2.40 -7.97
C PHE A 233 5.34 2.80 -9.40
N TRP A 234 5.69 1.84 -10.27
CA TRP A 234 5.89 2.10 -11.69
C TRP A 234 4.62 2.65 -12.34
N GLY A 235 3.46 2.05 -12.07
CA GLY A 235 2.18 2.53 -12.56
C GLY A 235 1.82 3.92 -12.05
N ALA A 236 2.08 4.22 -10.78
CA ALA A 236 1.89 5.55 -10.21
C ALA A 236 2.80 6.60 -10.86
N THR A 237 4.04 6.25 -11.16
CA THR A 237 4.99 7.12 -11.88
C THR A 237 4.50 7.44 -13.29
N ILE A 238 4.00 6.45 -14.03
CA ILE A 238 3.46 6.64 -15.40
C ILE A 238 2.15 7.44 -15.36
N CYS A 239 1.33 7.26 -14.32
CA CYS A 239 0.14 8.08 -14.10
C CYS A 239 0.47 9.59 -13.96
N GLY A 240 1.71 9.92 -13.65
CA GLY A 240 2.15 11.29 -13.37
C GLY A 240 1.88 11.75 -11.94
N GLY A 241 1.52 10.82 -11.06
CA GLY A 241 1.05 11.10 -9.71
C GLY A 241 -0.39 11.63 -9.70
N LEU A 242 -0.98 11.68 -8.51
CA LEU A 242 -2.30 12.28 -8.29
C LEU A 242 -2.09 13.57 -7.48
N SER A 243 -2.17 14.70 -8.16
CA SER A 243 -2.21 16.01 -7.51
C SER A 243 -3.64 16.55 -7.55
N VAL A 244 -4.21 16.82 -6.39
CA VAL A 244 -5.57 17.35 -6.26
C VAL A 244 -5.52 18.78 -5.75
N SER A 245 -6.18 19.67 -6.46
CA SER A 245 -6.41 21.06 -6.05
C SER A 245 -7.78 21.20 -5.39
N VAL A 246 -7.95 22.21 -4.55
CA VAL A 246 -9.28 22.59 -4.04
C VAL A 246 -10.25 22.92 -5.18
N PHE A 247 -9.74 23.40 -6.32
CA PHE A 247 -10.54 23.72 -7.50
C PHE A 247 -10.99 22.50 -8.32
N ASP A 248 -10.42 21.33 -8.05
CA ASP A 248 -10.85 20.05 -8.66
C ASP A 248 -12.10 19.49 -7.96
N CYS A 249 -12.47 20.07 -6.81
CA CYS A 249 -13.69 19.73 -6.09
C CYS A 249 -14.87 20.51 -6.67
N GLU A 250 -15.59 19.90 -7.58
CA GLU A 250 -16.79 20.50 -8.14
C GLU A 250 -17.93 20.54 -7.10
N ILE A 251 -18.57 21.71 -7.00
CA ILE A 251 -19.76 21.87 -6.15
C ILE A 251 -20.96 21.45 -6.97
N ILE A 252 -21.71 20.46 -6.50
CA ILE A 252 -22.94 19.99 -7.13
C ILE A 252 -23.95 21.13 -7.17
N ALA A 253 -24.48 21.47 -8.35
CA ALA A 253 -25.37 22.61 -8.53
C ALA A 253 -26.66 22.50 -7.69
N GLU A 254 -27.17 21.28 -7.50
CA GLU A 254 -28.36 20.95 -6.74
C GLU A 254 -28.17 21.08 -5.22
N LYS A 255 -26.92 21.08 -4.72
CA LYS A 255 -26.60 21.09 -3.29
C LYS A 255 -27.29 22.21 -2.53
N ALA A 256 -27.26 23.43 -3.08
CA ALA A 256 -27.87 24.60 -2.44
C ALA A 256 -29.41 24.46 -2.30
N GLY A 257 -30.06 23.89 -3.31
CA GLY A 257 -31.51 23.61 -3.29
C GLY A 257 -31.88 22.54 -2.27
N ILE A 258 -31.11 21.45 -2.23
CA ILE A 258 -31.30 20.34 -1.28
C ILE A 258 -31.12 20.83 0.16
N ILE A 259 -30.07 21.60 0.45
CA ILE A 259 -29.83 22.14 1.79
C ILE A 259 -31.00 23.02 2.24
N LYS A 260 -31.50 23.92 1.36
CA LYS A 260 -32.60 24.81 1.69
C LYS A 260 -33.93 24.04 1.96
N GLU A 261 -34.19 22.99 1.23
CA GLU A 261 -35.32 22.09 1.50
C GLU A 261 -35.23 21.46 2.90
N VAL A 262 -34.04 21.00 3.24
CA VAL A 262 -33.74 20.31 4.50
C VAL A 262 -33.79 21.25 5.69
N GLU A 263 -33.27 22.47 5.55
CA GLU A 263 -33.39 23.52 6.57
C GLU A 263 -34.86 23.80 6.90
N GLY A 264 -35.75 23.75 5.89
CA GLY A 264 -37.18 23.83 6.11
C GLY A 264 -37.71 22.70 6.99
N LYS A 265 -37.35 21.46 6.69
CA LYS A 265 -37.75 20.28 7.49
C LYS A 265 -37.21 20.32 8.93
N VAL A 266 -35.97 20.74 9.10
CA VAL A 266 -35.36 20.90 10.44
C VAL A 266 -36.05 22.04 11.22
N ALA A 267 -36.46 23.11 10.54
CA ALA A 267 -37.22 24.21 11.18
C ALA A 267 -38.59 23.75 11.67
N GLU A 268 -39.28 22.83 10.92
CA GLU A 268 -40.57 22.21 11.38
C GLU A 268 -40.31 21.38 12.65
N VAL A 269 -39.27 20.61 12.71
CA VAL A 269 -38.88 19.83 13.93
C VAL A 269 -38.62 20.77 15.11
N ASP A 270 -37.99 21.91 14.87
CA ASP A 270 -37.74 22.95 15.87
C ASP A 270 -39.04 23.59 16.38
N GLN A 271 -39.99 23.86 15.47
CA GLN A 271 -41.29 24.38 15.82
C GLN A 271 -42.08 23.38 16.66
N ASN A 272 -42.06 22.12 16.32
CA ASN A 272 -42.73 21.06 17.09
C ASN A 272 -42.18 20.96 18.52
N TYR A 273 -40.86 21.12 18.68
CA TYR A 273 -40.23 21.20 19.99
C TYR A 273 -40.66 22.45 20.78
N GLN A 274 -40.70 23.62 20.16
CA GLN A 274 -41.13 24.87 20.82
C GLN A 274 -42.59 24.83 21.25
N GLN A 275 -43.42 24.09 20.50
CA GLN A 275 -44.84 23.85 20.85
C GLN A 275 -45.02 22.77 21.93
N GLY A 276 -43.95 22.14 22.38
CA GLY A 276 -43.96 21.08 23.38
C GLY A 276 -44.51 19.73 22.89
N LEU A 277 -44.58 19.53 21.56
CA LEU A 277 -45.10 18.30 20.95
C LEU A 277 -44.10 17.16 21.00
N ILE A 278 -42.77 17.49 21.04
CA ILE A 278 -41.67 16.53 21.09
C ILE A 278 -40.68 16.92 22.20
N THR A 279 -39.94 15.93 22.67
CA THR A 279 -38.88 16.14 23.68
C THR A 279 -37.58 16.67 23.03
N LEU A 280 -36.66 17.20 23.82
CA LEU A 280 -35.36 17.63 23.36
C LEU A 280 -34.54 16.48 22.70
N GLU A 281 -34.66 15.28 23.26
CA GLU A 281 -33.99 14.07 22.73
C GLU A 281 -34.57 13.68 21.40
N GLU A 282 -35.90 13.73 21.26
CA GLU A 282 -36.60 13.45 19.99
C GLU A 282 -36.22 14.46 18.90
N LYS A 283 -36.18 15.76 19.24
CA LYS A 283 -35.71 16.82 18.34
C LYS A 283 -34.31 16.52 17.81
N LYS A 284 -33.35 16.19 18.71
CA LYS A 284 -31.98 15.85 18.30
C LYS A 284 -31.94 14.63 17.40
N ARG A 285 -32.70 13.60 17.74
CA ARG A 285 -32.75 12.36 16.94
C ARG A 285 -33.29 12.64 15.53
N LEU A 286 -34.44 13.30 15.40
CA LEU A 286 -35.04 13.62 14.12
C LEU A 286 -34.18 14.55 13.26
N SER A 287 -33.60 15.58 13.87
CA SER A 287 -32.68 16.47 13.14
C SER A 287 -31.45 15.73 12.62
N ASN A 288 -30.86 14.84 13.41
CA ASN A 288 -29.71 14.04 12.98
C ASN A 288 -30.07 13.07 11.86
N GLU A 289 -31.22 12.39 11.94
CA GLU A 289 -31.71 11.49 10.89
C GLU A 289 -31.88 12.24 9.56
N ILE A 290 -32.51 13.42 9.57
CA ILE A 290 -32.66 14.27 8.38
C ILE A 290 -31.31 14.63 7.79
N TRP A 291 -30.33 15.04 8.60
CA TRP A 291 -29.01 15.42 8.10
C TRP A 291 -28.19 14.23 7.58
N ILE A 292 -28.33 13.05 8.19
CA ILE A 292 -27.68 11.81 7.70
C ILE A 292 -28.22 11.45 6.32
N GLU A 293 -29.58 11.39 6.18
CA GLU A 293 -30.23 11.07 4.89
C GLU A 293 -29.79 12.01 3.77
N VAL A 294 -29.70 13.30 4.07
CA VAL A 294 -29.25 14.31 3.09
C VAL A 294 -27.78 14.19 2.75
N THR A 295 -26.94 13.85 3.71
CA THR A 295 -25.53 13.63 3.46
C THR A 295 -25.32 12.45 2.50
N GLU A 296 -26.05 11.36 2.70
CA GLU A 296 -26.04 10.21 1.80
C GLU A 296 -26.57 10.58 0.40
N ARG A 297 -27.71 11.28 0.33
CA ARG A 297 -28.28 11.75 -0.95
C ARG A 297 -27.33 12.65 -1.74
N ILE A 298 -26.61 13.57 -1.06
CA ILE A 298 -25.63 14.44 -1.73
C ILE A 298 -24.37 13.66 -2.14
N ALA A 299 -24.02 12.60 -1.42
CA ALA A 299 -22.86 11.76 -1.76
C ALA A 299 -23.14 10.83 -2.95
N ASP A 300 -24.38 10.49 -3.20
CA ASP A 300 -24.81 9.64 -4.34
C ASP A 300 -25.02 10.42 -5.65
N LEU A 301 -25.05 11.76 -5.60
CA LEU A 301 -25.14 12.67 -6.75
C LEU A 301 -23.77 12.99 -7.33
#